data_20bc282f62dac3cd80feeada1013b91a
#
_entry.id   20bc282f62dac3cd80feeada1013b91a
#
_cell.length_a   1.000
_cell.length_b   1.000
_cell.length_c   1.000
_cell.angle_alpha   90.00
_cell.angle_beta   90.00
_cell.angle_gamma   90.00
#
_symmetry.space_group_name_H-M   'P 1'
#
loop_
_entity.id
_entity.type
_entity.pdbx_description
1 polymer ?
#
loop_
_entity_poly.entity_id
_entity_poly.type
_entity_poly.pdbx_seq_one_letter_code
_entity_poly.pdbx_strand_id
1 'polypeptide(L)'
;MSRNRWVVVVATLWLATLGWNSLPGEEPKDTKEAKPAAKDTAKDTAADDKKASAKPDDDAKARSENDEYYELYRVFSETMFQVEQNYVKKVDRRKLMEAAIRGLLDELDPYSNFITPDEMDRFRTSVDSQFGGIGIQITQENGELRVLSPIVGSPAYNVGLEAGDAIVEVNGKPTEGVSLDEAVKLLKGEPGTKVKLTVIHVHSRKRETLTVERKIIEVETVLGDKRADDDQWNFMLDDEKKIGYIRLTSFSRATASDLEGALKSLKKQGMKGLVLDLRFNPGGLLKSAIEVADLFVADGRIVSTKGRNTEERPVNARKPGTFEGFPMAVLVNRYSASASEIVSACLQDHKRAIVVGERTWGKGSV
;
A
#
# COMPACT_ATOMS: atom_id res chain seq x y z
N MET A 1 18.65 -28.74 10.60
CA MET A 1 17.48 -27.97 11.03
C MET A 1 17.75 -26.50 10.70
N SER A 2 17.39 -26.09 9.50
CA SER A 2 17.60 -24.72 8.97
C SER A 2 16.28 -23.96 9.12
N ARG A 3 16.29 -22.91 9.94
CA ARG A 3 15.14 -22.02 10.16
C ARG A 3 15.05 -21.06 8.98
N ASN A 4 14.12 -21.32 8.05
CA ASN A 4 13.73 -20.36 7.01
C ASN A 4 13.09 -19.15 7.67
N ARG A 5 13.78 -18.02 7.65
CA ARG A 5 13.25 -16.71 8.04
C ARG A 5 12.56 -16.11 6.80
N TRP A 6 11.26 -16.11 6.81
CA TRP A 6 10.46 -15.34 5.86
C TRP A 6 10.59 -13.84 6.22
N VAL A 7 11.15 -13.07 5.32
CA VAL A 7 11.18 -11.60 5.44
C VAL A 7 9.93 -11.08 4.76
N VAL A 8 8.91 -10.77 5.57
CA VAL A 8 7.74 -10.02 5.11
C VAL A 8 8.11 -8.53 5.15
N VAL A 9 8.32 -7.93 3.98
CA VAL A 9 8.53 -6.48 3.85
C VAL A 9 7.17 -5.80 3.96
N VAL A 10 6.87 -5.20 5.11
CA VAL A 10 5.69 -4.35 5.29
C VAL A 10 6.08 -2.93 4.88
N ALA A 11 5.63 -2.51 3.69
CA ALA A 11 5.78 -1.13 3.26
C ALA A 11 4.75 -0.24 3.96
N THR A 12 5.22 0.75 4.71
CA THR A 12 4.37 1.78 5.33
C THR A 12 4.10 2.91 4.34
N LEU A 13 2.81 3.21 4.11
CA LEU A 13 2.37 4.32 3.27
C LEU A 13 2.57 5.67 3.98
N TRP A 14 3.41 6.52 3.42
CA TRP A 14 3.38 7.96 3.67
C TRP A 14 2.56 8.63 2.57
N LEU A 15 1.37 9.13 2.91
CA LEU A 15 0.63 10.09 2.08
C LEU A 15 1.17 11.48 2.37
N ALA A 16 2.09 11.96 1.52
CA ALA A 16 2.33 13.39 1.42
C ALA A 16 1.07 14.06 0.86
N THR A 17 0.41 14.86 1.67
CA THR A 17 -0.67 15.75 1.23
C THR A 17 -0.05 16.86 0.39
N LEU A 18 0.01 16.68 -0.93
CA LEU A 18 0.17 17.80 -1.86
C LEU A 18 -1.15 18.55 -1.92
N GLY A 19 -1.07 19.83 -1.53
CA GLY A 19 -2.17 20.77 -1.56
C GLY A 19 -2.76 20.87 -2.97
N TRP A 20 -4.06 20.82 -3.00
CA TRP A 20 -4.84 21.11 -4.18
C TRP A 20 -4.83 22.62 -4.40
N ASN A 21 -4.03 23.09 -5.35
CA ASN A 21 -4.20 24.39 -5.97
C ASN A 21 -4.80 24.20 -7.36
N SER A 22 -5.90 24.91 -7.52
CA SER A 22 -6.76 25.03 -8.68
C SER A 22 -5.99 25.29 -9.99
N LEU A 23 -6.49 24.68 -11.06
CA LEU A 23 -6.13 24.94 -12.45
C LEU A 23 -6.50 26.38 -12.84
N PRO A 24 -5.70 27.02 -13.69
CA PRO A 24 -6.02 28.32 -14.26
C PRO A 24 -6.92 28.19 -15.50
N GLY A 25 -8.02 28.90 -15.50
CA GLY A 25 -8.84 29.18 -16.70
C GLY A 25 -8.40 30.51 -17.32
N GLU A 26 -8.25 30.46 -18.62
CA GLU A 26 -8.30 31.48 -19.68
C GLU A 26 -8.11 32.98 -19.37
N GLU A 27 -7.11 33.56 -20.07
CA GLU A 27 -7.03 34.97 -20.37
C GLU A 27 -8.17 35.47 -21.29
N PRO A 28 -8.52 36.78 -21.19
CA PRO A 28 -8.29 37.58 -22.38
C PRO A 28 -7.74 39.01 -22.13
N LYS A 29 -7.06 39.43 -23.14
CA LYS A 29 -6.39 40.62 -23.58
C LYS A 29 -6.88 42.04 -23.16
N ASP A 30 -5.81 42.90 -22.99
CA ASP A 30 -5.68 44.30 -23.38
C ASP A 30 -6.66 45.38 -22.87
N THR A 31 -6.19 46.39 -22.14
CA THR A 31 -5.80 47.73 -22.66
C THR A 31 -5.47 48.76 -21.57
N LYS A 32 -4.33 49.47 -21.82
CA LYS A 32 -3.99 50.89 -21.60
C LYS A 32 -3.91 51.53 -20.21
N GLU A 33 -2.66 51.95 -20.01
CA GLU A 33 -2.13 53.19 -19.42
C GLU A 33 -3.10 54.23 -18.80
N ALA A 34 -2.70 54.68 -17.56
CA ALA A 34 -2.46 56.08 -17.23
C ALA A 34 -1.92 56.28 -15.79
N LYS A 35 -0.80 56.93 -15.63
CA LYS A 35 -0.26 57.63 -14.46
C LYS A 35 -0.58 59.11 -14.63
N PRO A 36 -0.31 60.06 -13.68
CA PRO A 36 -0.29 60.03 -12.21
C PRO A 36 -1.07 61.21 -11.57
N ALA A 37 -1.16 61.28 -10.25
CA ALA A 37 -1.04 62.56 -9.50
C ALA A 37 -1.06 62.34 -7.95
N ALA A 38 -0.08 62.96 -7.32
CA ALA A 38 0.07 63.10 -5.87
C ALA A 38 -0.89 64.14 -5.27
N LYS A 39 -1.23 64.00 -3.99
CA LYS A 39 -1.14 65.08 -3.00
C LYS A 39 -1.44 64.63 -1.58
N ASP A 40 -0.51 65.03 -0.72
CA ASP A 40 -0.49 65.18 0.73
C ASP A 40 -1.81 65.31 1.46
N THR A 41 -1.90 64.67 2.62
CA THR A 41 -2.13 65.38 3.92
C THR A 41 -1.84 64.45 5.08
N ALA A 42 -0.93 64.90 5.92
CA ALA A 42 -0.60 64.36 7.24
C ALA A 42 -1.79 64.44 8.21
N LYS A 43 -1.99 63.41 9.03
CA LYS A 43 -2.51 63.61 10.39
C LYS A 43 -2.01 62.50 11.31
N ASP A 44 -1.29 62.91 12.32
CA ASP A 44 -0.85 62.17 13.50
C ASP A 44 -1.99 61.40 14.15
N THR A 45 -1.75 60.11 14.43
CA THR A 45 -2.28 59.47 15.63
C THR A 45 -1.29 58.39 16.08
N ALA A 46 -0.72 58.61 17.25
CA ALA A 46 0.10 57.67 17.98
C ALA A 46 -0.63 56.36 18.18
N ALA A 47 -0.06 55.28 17.68
CA ALA A 47 -0.46 53.90 18.04
C ALA A 47 0.74 53.19 18.67
N ASP A 48 0.50 52.79 19.86
CA ASP A 48 1.26 52.05 20.85
C ASP A 48 2.07 50.89 20.22
N ASP A 49 3.39 51.07 20.17
CA ASP A 49 4.36 50.01 19.84
C ASP A 49 4.46 49.04 21.03
N LYS A 50 3.59 48.06 21.09
CA LYS A 50 3.85 46.86 21.88
C LYS A 50 4.86 45.98 21.15
N LYS A 51 6.13 46.36 21.20
CA LYS A 51 7.28 45.52 20.96
C LYS A 51 7.20 44.37 21.96
N ALA A 52 6.78 43.19 21.48
CA ALA A 52 6.94 41.95 22.23
C ALA A 52 8.43 41.72 22.47
N SER A 53 8.90 42.01 23.67
CA SER A 53 10.26 41.76 24.12
C SER A 53 10.42 40.25 24.25
N ALA A 54 10.96 39.60 23.22
CA ALA A 54 11.54 38.25 23.32
C ALA A 54 12.61 38.33 24.41
N LYS A 55 12.59 37.39 25.35
CA LYS A 55 13.57 37.36 26.44
C LYS A 55 14.94 37.05 25.83
N PRO A 56 16.03 37.73 26.27
CA PRO A 56 17.38 37.53 25.74
C PRO A 56 17.88 36.06 25.82
N ASP A 57 17.36 35.29 26.76
CA ASP A 57 17.69 33.87 26.93
C ASP A 57 17.13 32.94 25.82
N ASP A 58 15.97 33.26 25.24
CA ASP A 58 15.37 32.46 24.17
C ASP A 58 16.12 32.65 22.86
N ASP A 59 16.60 33.85 22.57
CA ASP A 59 17.42 34.16 21.39
C ASP A 59 18.82 33.50 21.46
N ALA A 60 19.43 33.49 22.64
CA ALA A 60 20.73 32.85 22.85
C ALA A 60 20.64 31.33 22.73
N LYS A 61 19.58 30.74 23.25
CA LYS A 61 19.32 29.27 23.13
C LYS A 61 19.03 28.87 21.69
N ALA A 62 18.22 29.62 20.96
CA ALA A 62 17.93 29.39 19.56
C ALA A 62 19.18 29.49 18.66
N ARG A 63 20.11 30.42 18.96
CA ARG A 63 21.40 30.52 18.25
C ARG A 63 22.30 29.33 18.56
N SER A 64 22.41 28.90 19.81
CA SER A 64 23.19 27.75 20.21
C SER A 64 22.70 26.44 19.57
N GLU A 65 21.37 26.22 19.52
CA GLU A 65 20.77 25.08 18.85
C GLU A 65 21.01 25.10 17.33
N ASN A 66 21.00 26.27 16.72
CA ASN A 66 21.25 26.46 15.30
C ASN A 66 22.74 26.20 14.93
N ASP A 67 23.66 26.64 15.79
CA ASP A 67 25.10 26.44 15.58
C ASP A 67 25.46 24.94 15.70
N GLU A 68 24.91 24.21 16.68
CA GLU A 68 25.06 22.78 16.82
C GLU A 68 24.52 22.03 15.60
N TYR A 69 23.37 22.45 15.09
CA TYR A 69 22.77 21.90 13.91
C TYR A 69 23.65 22.04 12.66
N TYR A 70 24.24 23.23 12.42
CA TYR A 70 25.17 23.44 11.31
C TYR A 70 26.45 22.61 11.46
N GLU A 71 26.96 22.45 12.67
CA GLU A 71 28.12 21.59 12.94
C GLU A 71 27.87 20.12 12.55
N LEU A 72 26.72 19.58 12.92
CA LEU A 72 26.33 18.21 12.56
C LEU A 72 26.22 18.01 11.05
N TYR A 73 25.62 18.98 10.33
CA TYR A 73 25.58 18.95 8.86
C TYR A 73 26.97 18.99 8.23
N ARG A 74 27.86 19.79 8.79
CA ARG A 74 29.24 19.88 8.33
C ARG A 74 29.94 18.54 8.48
N VAL A 75 29.86 17.92 9.66
CA VAL A 75 30.45 16.61 9.93
C VAL A 75 29.91 15.54 8.99
N PHE A 76 28.61 15.52 8.77
CA PHE A 76 27.97 14.59 7.82
C PHE A 76 28.50 14.77 6.40
N SER A 77 28.55 16.01 5.91
CA SER A 77 29.03 16.33 4.56
C SER A 77 30.51 16.00 4.37
N GLU A 78 31.36 16.32 5.37
CA GLU A 78 32.79 15.99 5.38
C GLU A 78 33.01 14.47 5.38
N THR A 79 32.22 13.73 6.18
CA THR A 79 32.29 12.25 6.22
C THR A 79 31.94 11.65 4.86
N MET A 80 30.86 12.13 4.21
CA MET A 80 30.47 11.70 2.87
C MET A 80 31.59 11.94 1.87
N PHE A 81 32.21 13.12 1.89
CA PHE A 81 33.31 13.49 1.02
C PHE A 81 34.55 12.59 1.27
N GLN A 82 34.92 12.34 2.53
CA GLN A 82 36.05 11.49 2.87
C GLN A 82 35.84 10.04 2.41
N VAL A 83 34.62 9.51 2.55
CA VAL A 83 34.28 8.17 2.05
C VAL A 83 34.41 8.11 0.53
N GLU A 84 33.88 9.11 -0.20
CA GLU A 84 33.98 9.14 -1.66
C GLU A 84 35.44 9.21 -2.15
N GLN A 85 36.31 9.96 -1.45
CA GLN A 85 37.70 10.16 -1.87
C GLN A 85 38.61 9.00 -1.50
N ASN A 86 38.40 8.37 -0.33
CA ASN A 86 39.40 7.52 0.28
C ASN A 86 38.97 6.04 0.39
N TYR A 87 37.71 5.70 0.10
CA TYR A 87 37.33 4.29 0.16
C TYR A 87 37.99 3.47 -0.94
N VAL A 88 38.36 2.23 -0.62
CA VAL A 88 39.15 1.34 -1.52
C VAL A 88 38.47 1.03 -2.85
N LYS A 89 37.14 1.14 -2.94
CA LYS A 89 36.33 0.95 -4.15
C LYS A 89 35.58 2.22 -4.46
N LYS A 90 35.32 2.46 -5.75
CA LYS A 90 34.42 3.54 -6.16
C LYS A 90 33.02 3.32 -5.55
N VAL A 91 32.52 4.32 -4.85
CA VAL A 91 31.20 4.30 -4.20
C VAL A 91 30.22 5.14 -5.02
N ASP A 92 28.95 4.78 -4.93
CA ASP A 92 27.86 5.53 -5.53
C ASP A 92 27.29 6.47 -4.47
N ARG A 93 27.40 7.78 -4.71
CA ARG A 93 26.94 8.85 -3.81
C ARG A 93 25.46 8.70 -3.50
N ARG A 94 24.62 8.37 -4.48
CA ARG A 94 23.18 8.18 -4.29
C ARG A 94 22.91 7.05 -3.31
N LYS A 95 23.57 5.91 -3.48
CA LYS A 95 23.42 4.75 -2.56
C LYS A 95 23.84 5.07 -1.14
N LEU A 96 24.93 5.83 -0.98
CA LEU A 96 25.36 6.28 0.36
C LEU A 96 24.33 7.20 1.01
N MET A 97 23.77 8.15 0.23
CA MET A 97 22.74 9.06 0.73
C MET A 97 21.45 8.30 1.09
N GLU A 98 21.00 7.37 0.24
CA GLU A 98 19.83 6.53 0.53
C GLU A 98 20.03 5.68 1.80
N ALA A 99 21.24 5.13 1.99
CA ALA A 99 21.59 4.39 3.21
C ALA A 99 21.56 5.30 4.45
N ALA A 100 22.06 6.53 4.35
CA ALA A 100 22.02 7.50 5.44
C ALA A 100 20.56 7.88 5.81
N ILE A 101 19.71 8.13 4.80
CA ILE A 101 18.27 8.42 5.03
C ILE A 101 17.58 7.23 5.70
N ARG A 102 17.87 6.00 5.26
CA ARG A 102 17.31 4.80 5.91
C ARG A 102 17.75 4.69 7.36
N GLY A 103 19.04 4.92 7.65
CA GLY A 103 19.56 4.93 9.02
C GLY A 103 18.86 5.98 9.91
N LEU A 104 18.57 7.18 9.39
CA LEU A 104 17.80 8.18 10.14
C LEU A 104 16.37 7.72 10.45
N LEU A 105 15.73 7.04 9.50
CA LEU A 105 14.35 6.55 9.69
C LEU A 105 14.29 5.34 10.62
N ASP A 106 15.30 4.47 10.58
CA ASP A 106 15.42 3.29 11.46
C ASP A 106 15.52 3.67 12.94
N GLU A 107 16.07 4.87 13.26
CA GLU A 107 16.13 5.42 14.63
C GLU A 107 14.77 5.96 15.13
N LEU A 108 13.79 6.16 14.24
CA LEU A 108 12.48 6.71 14.64
C LEU A 108 11.53 5.60 15.10
N ASP A 109 11.31 4.60 14.25
CA ASP A 109 10.39 3.49 14.48
C ASP A 109 10.56 2.41 13.39
N PRO A 110 10.06 1.18 13.63
CA PRO A 110 10.20 0.08 12.66
C PRO A 110 9.30 0.21 11.42
N TYR A 111 8.50 1.26 11.31
CA TYR A 111 7.51 1.47 10.25
C TYR A 111 7.85 2.62 9.32
N SER A 112 8.70 3.57 9.77
CA SER A 112 9.21 4.66 8.94
C SER A 112 10.17 4.11 7.89
N ASN A 113 9.91 4.38 6.61
CA ASN A 113 10.75 3.87 5.53
C ASN A 113 10.91 4.89 4.41
N PHE A 114 12.05 4.82 3.72
CA PHE A 114 12.34 5.60 2.53
C PHE A 114 12.08 4.76 1.28
N ILE A 115 11.17 5.22 0.43
CA ILE A 115 10.85 4.57 -0.85
C ILE A 115 11.63 5.29 -1.95
N THR A 116 12.55 4.59 -2.59
CA THR A 116 13.29 5.13 -3.73
C THR A 116 12.40 5.21 -4.98
N PRO A 117 12.76 6.01 -6.00
CA PRO A 117 12.04 6.02 -7.28
C PRO A 117 11.90 4.63 -7.91
N ASP A 118 12.91 3.78 -7.79
CA ASP A 118 12.90 2.42 -8.34
C ASP A 118 11.96 1.47 -7.57
N GLU A 119 11.71 1.75 -6.29
CA GLU A 119 10.77 1.01 -5.45
C GLU A 119 9.32 1.53 -5.59
N MET A 120 9.15 2.73 -6.14
CA MET A 120 7.84 3.38 -6.26
C MET A 120 6.85 2.57 -7.11
N ASP A 121 7.30 1.90 -8.16
CA ASP A 121 6.43 1.09 -9.02
C ASP A 121 5.94 -0.16 -8.29
N ARG A 122 6.80 -0.78 -7.47
CA ARG A 122 6.40 -1.91 -6.61
C ARG A 122 5.37 -1.45 -5.57
N PHE A 123 5.61 -0.27 -5.00
CA PHE A 123 4.70 0.35 -4.05
C PHE A 123 3.33 0.64 -4.68
N ARG A 124 3.27 1.27 -5.86
CA ARG A 124 2.03 1.49 -6.60
C ARG A 124 1.29 0.19 -6.90
N THR A 125 2.00 -0.84 -7.37
CA THR A 125 1.44 -2.17 -7.61
C THR A 125 0.78 -2.74 -6.36
N SER A 126 1.42 -2.60 -5.19
CA SER A 126 0.87 -3.07 -3.91
C SER A 126 -0.39 -2.31 -3.49
N VAL A 127 -0.40 -0.99 -3.72
CA VAL A 127 -1.54 -0.11 -3.40
C VAL A 127 -2.74 -0.35 -4.31
N ASP A 128 -2.48 -0.50 -5.61
CA ASP A 128 -3.54 -0.67 -6.61
C ASP A 128 -4.00 -2.12 -6.73
N SER A 129 -3.25 -3.08 -6.17
CA SER A 129 -3.42 -4.53 -6.39
C SER A 129 -3.48 -4.89 -7.87
N GLN A 130 -2.75 -4.15 -8.71
CA GLN A 130 -2.69 -4.33 -10.16
C GLN A 130 -1.25 -4.25 -10.64
N PHE A 131 -0.89 -5.06 -11.62
CA PHE A 131 0.41 -4.98 -12.26
C PHE A 131 0.37 -5.43 -13.72
N GLY A 132 1.26 -4.87 -14.54
CA GLY A 132 1.47 -5.33 -15.90
C GLY A 132 2.28 -6.63 -15.91
N GLY A 133 1.73 -7.69 -16.50
CA GLY A 133 2.38 -8.99 -16.55
C GLY A 133 1.52 -10.10 -17.12
N ILE A 134 1.91 -11.34 -16.87
CA ILE A 134 1.20 -12.54 -17.38
C ILE A 134 0.30 -13.20 -16.35
N GLY A 135 0.38 -12.84 -15.06
CA GLY A 135 -0.49 -13.34 -14.00
C GLY A 135 -0.12 -14.73 -13.51
N ILE A 136 1.13 -14.92 -13.07
CA ILE A 136 1.57 -16.14 -12.38
C ILE A 136 2.26 -15.82 -11.05
N GLN A 137 2.10 -16.71 -10.11
CA GLN A 137 2.96 -16.81 -8.94
C GLN A 137 4.07 -17.79 -9.25
N ILE A 138 5.30 -17.45 -8.92
CA ILE A 138 6.48 -18.29 -9.19
C ILE A 138 7.24 -18.58 -7.90
N THR A 139 7.92 -19.72 -7.90
CA THR A 139 8.83 -20.13 -6.82
C THR A 139 10.12 -20.65 -7.43
N GLN A 140 11.14 -20.81 -6.61
CA GLN A 140 12.39 -21.46 -7.00
C GLN A 140 12.57 -22.73 -6.19
N GLU A 141 12.60 -23.87 -6.86
CA GLU A 141 12.81 -25.19 -6.26
C GLU A 141 14.01 -25.88 -6.91
N ASN A 142 14.99 -26.25 -6.11
CA ASN A 142 16.22 -26.90 -6.57
C ASN A 142 16.96 -26.15 -7.69
N GLY A 143 16.88 -24.82 -7.69
CA GLY A 143 17.50 -23.96 -8.71
C GLY A 143 16.65 -23.78 -9.98
N GLU A 144 15.50 -24.44 -10.08
CA GLU A 144 14.56 -24.32 -11.18
C GLU A 144 13.46 -23.29 -10.86
N LEU A 145 13.10 -22.47 -11.84
CA LEU A 145 11.98 -21.55 -11.77
C LEU A 145 10.67 -22.33 -12.05
N ARG A 146 9.74 -22.34 -11.10
CA ARG A 146 8.47 -23.07 -11.22
C ARG A 146 7.27 -22.15 -11.05
N VAL A 147 6.20 -22.50 -11.75
CA VAL A 147 4.87 -21.90 -11.55
C VAL A 147 4.30 -22.46 -10.24
N LEU A 148 4.09 -21.59 -9.25
CA LEU A 148 3.40 -21.97 -8.03
C LEU A 148 1.90 -22.04 -8.28
N SER A 149 1.35 -21.03 -8.96
CA SER A 149 -0.05 -20.99 -9.42
C SER A 149 -0.23 -19.91 -10.48
N PRO A 150 -0.94 -20.17 -11.58
CA PRO A 150 -1.47 -19.10 -12.42
C PRO A 150 -2.66 -18.44 -11.71
N ILE A 151 -2.83 -17.14 -11.93
CA ILE A 151 -4.00 -16.39 -11.46
C ILE A 151 -5.15 -16.70 -12.42
N VAL A 152 -6.28 -17.12 -11.89
CA VAL A 152 -7.47 -17.48 -12.69
C VAL A 152 -7.88 -16.33 -13.60
N GLY A 153 -8.17 -16.63 -14.86
CA GLY A 153 -8.53 -15.64 -15.88
C GLY A 153 -7.36 -14.81 -16.44
N SER A 154 -6.15 -14.98 -15.90
CA SER A 154 -4.96 -14.28 -16.39
C SER A 154 -4.51 -14.79 -17.77
N PRO A 155 -3.66 -14.03 -18.49
CA PRO A 155 -3.06 -14.49 -19.73
C PRO A 155 -2.32 -15.83 -19.62
N ALA A 156 -1.63 -16.07 -18.50
CA ALA A 156 -0.91 -17.31 -18.24
C ALA A 156 -1.87 -18.50 -18.03
N TYR A 157 -2.95 -18.29 -17.28
CA TYR A 157 -4.01 -19.27 -17.09
C TYR A 157 -4.65 -19.67 -18.44
N ASN A 158 -4.97 -18.68 -19.27
CA ASN A 158 -5.63 -18.88 -20.55
C ASN A 158 -4.78 -19.61 -21.61
N VAL A 159 -3.44 -19.60 -21.48
CA VAL A 159 -2.53 -20.37 -22.36
C VAL A 159 -2.22 -21.76 -21.82
N GLY A 160 -2.84 -22.16 -20.69
CA GLY A 160 -2.73 -23.51 -20.12
C GLY A 160 -1.48 -23.73 -19.26
N LEU A 161 -0.92 -22.67 -18.66
CA LEU A 161 0.09 -22.85 -17.61
C LEU A 161 -0.55 -23.41 -16.35
N GLU A 162 0.09 -24.41 -15.75
CA GLU A 162 -0.39 -25.11 -14.55
C GLU A 162 0.59 -24.98 -13.38
N ALA A 163 0.06 -25.19 -12.16
CA ALA A 163 0.90 -25.27 -10.97
C ALA A 163 1.91 -26.43 -11.08
N GLY A 164 3.17 -26.17 -10.80
CA GLY A 164 4.27 -27.12 -10.89
C GLY A 164 5.01 -27.11 -12.23
N ASP A 165 4.52 -26.43 -13.26
CA ASP A 165 5.24 -26.27 -14.52
C ASP A 165 6.60 -25.61 -14.31
N ALA A 166 7.65 -26.13 -14.94
CA ALA A 166 8.99 -25.55 -14.89
C ALA A 166 9.17 -24.56 -16.05
N ILE A 167 9.55 -23.32 -15.75
CA ILE A 167 9.89 -22.31 -16.75
C ILE A 167 11.39 -22.39 -16.99
N VAL A 168 11.78 -22.94 -18.14
CA VAL A 168 13.20 -23.21 -18.46
C VAL A 168 13.84 -22.10 -19.30
N GLU A 169 13.04 -21.30 -20.04
CA GLU A 169 13.52 -20.14 -20.78
C GLU A 169 12.49 -19.01 -20.77
N VAL A 170 12.97 -17.77 -20.73
CA VAL A 170 12.17 -16.57 -20.96
C VAL A 170 12.80 -15.77 -22.11
N ASN A 171 12.06 -15.54 -23.19
CA ASN A 171 12.52 -14.88 -24.42
C ASN A 171 13.79 -15.54 -25.00
N GLY A 172 13.89 -16.88 -24.95
CA GLY A 172 15.02 -17.66 -25.44
C GLY A 172 16.27 -17.60 -24.54
N LYS A 173 16.19 -17.01 -23.35
CA LYS A 173 17.25 -17.01 -22.34
C LYS A 173 16.96 -18.05 -21.29
N PRO A 174 17.90 -18.96 -20.97
CA PRO A 174 17.73 -19.93 -19.88
C PRO A 174 17.43 -19.25 -18.54
N THR A 175 16.62 -19.90 -17.72
CA THR A 175 16.26 -19.45 -16.37
C THR A 175 17.11 -20.08 -15.27
N GLU A 176 18.02 -20.98 -15.63
CA GLU A 176 18.95 -21.60 -14.69
C GLU A 176 19.84 -20.53 -14.04
N GLY A 177 19.89 -20.52 -12.71
CA GLY A 177 20.68 -19.54 -11.95
C GLY A 177 20.10 -18.12 -11.90
N VAL A 178 18.96 -17.88 -12.53
CA VAL A 178 18.25 -16.58 -12.45
C VAL A 178 17.58 -16.46 -11.10
N SER A 179 17.78 -15.35 -10.41
CA SER A 179 17.11 -15.08 -9.13
C SER A 179 15.60 -14.85 -9.32
N LEU A 180 14.81 -15.08 -8.27
CA LEU A 180 13.36 -14.87 -8.33
C LEU A 180 13.00 -13.43 -8.70
N ASP A 181 13.74 -12.43 -8.20
CA ASP A 181 13.55 -11.01 -8.52
C ASP A 181 13.82 -10.71 -10.00
N GLU A 182 14.85 -11.30 -10.59
CA GLU A 182 15.14 -11.17 -12.01
C GLU A 182 14.07 -11.84 -12.87
N ALA A 183 13.62 -13.04 -12.49
CA ALA A 183 12.53 -13.73 -13.16
C ALA A 183 11.25 -12.89 -13.14
N VAL A 184 10.88 -12.30 -12.00
CA VAL A 184 9.72 -11.39 -11.90
C VAL A 184 9.86 -10.20 -12.85
N LYS A 185 11.06 -9.59 -12.97
CA LYS A 185 11.30 -8.48 -13.90
C LYS A 185 11.13 -8.91 -15.36
N LEU A 186 11.55 -10.12 -15.73
CA LEU A 186 11.40 -10.66 -17.08
C LEU A 186 9.93 -10.96 -17.44
N LEU A 187 9.14 -11.40 -16.47
CA LEU A 187 7.73 -11.78 -16.65
C LEU A 187 6.79 -10.57 -16.62
N LYS A 188 7.09 -9.57 -15.79
CA LYS A 188 6.41 -8.26 -15.80
C LYS A 188 6.75 -7.46 -17.05
N GLY A 189 5.95 -6.46 -17.35
CA GLY A 189 6.17 -5.51 -18.43
C GLY A 189 4.89 -4.79 -18.82
N GLU A 190 5.01 -3.90 -19.80
CA GLU A 190 3.90 -3.07 -20.27
C GLU A 190 2.76 -3.93 -20.86
N PRO A 191 1.49 -3.64 -20.53
CA PRO A 191 0.35 -4.29 -21.16
C PRO A 191 0.40 -4.20 -22.68
N GLY A 192 -0.02 -5.28 -23.37
CA GLY A 192 0.04 -5.41 -24.83
C GLY A 192 1.39 -5.94 -25.37
N THR A 193 2.45 -5.95 -24.56
CA THR A 193 3.72 -6.60 -24.97
C THR A 193 3.64 -8.11 -24.78
N LYS A 194 4.49 -8.85 -25.51
CA LYS A 194 4.50 -10.31 -25.47
C LYS A 194 5.78 -10.85 -24.83
N VAL A 195 5.66 -11.95 -24.11
CA VAL A 195 6.79 -12.74 -23.61
C VAL A 195 6.67 -14.16 -24.10
N LYS A 196 7.80 -14.75 -24.52
CA LYS A 196 7.89 -16.16 -24.90
C LYS A 196 8.44 -16.95 -23.72
N LEU A 197 7.71 -18.00 -23.31
CA LEU A 197 8.10 -18.90 -22.24
C LEU A 197 8.32 -20.28 -22.82
N THR A 198 9.46 -20.89 -22.56
CA THR A 198 9.64 -22.32 -22.79
C THR A 198 9.42 -23.00 -21.44
N VAL A 199 8.42 -23.87 -21.39
CA VAL A 199 8.01 -24.59 -20.17
C VAL A 199 8.13 -26.08 -20.33
N ILE A 200 8.31 -26.79 -19.22
CA ILE A 200 8.15 -28.24 -19.13
C ILE A 200 6.95 -28.49 -18.23
N HIS A 201 5.88 -29.00 -18.80
CA HIS A 201 4.64 -29.27 -18.09
C HIS A 201 4.81 -30.37 -17.04
N VAL A 202 4.28 -30.17 -15.85
CA VAL A 202 4.46 -31.07 -14.70
C VAL A 202 3.90 -32.48 -14.98
N HIS A 203 2.72 -32.56 -15.58
CA HIS A 203 2.02 -33.81 -15.80
C HIS A 203 2.49 -34.56 -17.06
N SER A 204 2.58 -33.85 -18.19
CA SER A 204 2.92 -34.47 -19.48
C SER A 204 4.42 -34.60 -19.75
N ARG A 205 5.26 -33.88 -18.99
CA ARG A 205 6.71 -33.74 -19.24
C ARG A 205 7.05 -33.14 -20.61
N LYS A 206 6.06 -32.65 -21.32
CA LYS A 206 6.23 -32.03 -22.64
C LYS A 206 6.91 -30.68 -22.48
N ARG A 207 7.93 -30.44 -23.31
CA ARG A 207 8.52 -29.12 -23.48
C ARG A 207 7.73 -28.36 -24.53
N GLU A 208 7.25 -27.16 -24.17
CA GLU A 208 6.43 -26.34 -25.05
C GLU A 208 6.86 -24.87 -24.95
N THR A 209 6.75 -24.14 -26.07
CA THR A 209 7.02 -22.71 -26.09
C THR A 209 5.71 -21.96 -26.27
N LEU A 210 5.33 -21.20 -25.25
CA LEU A 210 4.12 -20.43 -25.18
C LEU A 210 4.43 -18.95 -25.39
N THR A 211 3.59 -18.24 -26.14
CA THR A 211 3.67 -16.79 -26.29
C THR A 211 2.52 -16.18 -25.51
N VAL A 212 2.86 -15.45 -24.47
CA VAL A 212 1.89 -14.85 -23.54
C VAL A 212 1.90 -13.34 -23.70
N GLU A 213 0.72 -12.74 -23.93
CA GLU A 213 0.56 -11.30 -23.95
C GLU A 213 0.42 -10.76 -22.51
N ARG A 214 1.21 -9.75 -22.18
CA ARG A 214 1.09 -9.10 -20.88
C ARG A 214 -0.18 -8.24 -20.83
N LYS A 215 -0.89 -8.32 -19.74
CA LYS A 215 -2.07 -7.50 -19.45
C LYS A 215 -1.94 -6.85 -18.07
N ILE A 216 -2.83 -5.94 -17.74
CA ILE A 216 -3.05 -5.53 -16.35
C ILE A 216 -3.66 -6.72 -15.64
N ILE A 217 -2.97 -7.21 -14.62
CA ILE A 217 -3.41 -8.31 -13.77
C ILE A 217 -3.97 -7.70 -12.49
N GLU A 218 -5.22 -7.96 -12.22
CA GLU A 218 -5.87 -7.60 -10.97
C GLU A 218 -5.68 -8.72 -9.95
N VAL A 219 -5.21 -8.36 -8.76
CA VAL A 219 -5.07 -9.31 -7.66
C VAL A 219 -6.32 -9.19 -6.80
N GLU A 220 -7.14 -10.24 -6.79
CA GLU A 220 -8.34 -10.29 -5.98
C GLU A 220 -8.01 -10.17 -4.50
N THR A 221 -8.66 -9.23 -3.84
CA THR A 221 -8.51 -9.00 -2.39
C THR A 221 -9.70 -9.48 -1.58
N VAL A 222 -10.80 -9.82 -2.26
CA VAL A 222 -12.05 -10.29 -1.67
C VAL A 222 -12.32 -11.70 -2.16
N LEU A 223 -12.14 -12.68 -1.30
CA LEU A 223 -12.22 -14.10 -1.62
C LEU A 223 -13.40 -14.75 -0.89
N GLY A 224 -14.04 -15.72 -1.54
CA GLY A 224 -15.06 -16.57 -0.93
C GLY A 224 -14.49 -17.84 -0.29
N ASP A 225 -15.37 -18.78 0.06
CA ASP A 225 -15.00 -20.08 0.62
C ASP A 225 -14.31 -20.96 -0.41
N LYS A 226 -14.89 -21.05 -1.61
CA LYS A 226 -14.39 -21.85 -2.72
C LYS A 226 -14.77 -21.23 -4.06
N ARG A 227 -14.07 -21.63 -5.12
CA ARG A 227 -14.50 -21.29 -6.48
C ARG A 227 -15.55 -22.26 -6.97
N ALA A 228 -16.54 -21.75 -7.68
CA ALA A 228 -17.51 -22.53 -8.44
C ALA A 228 -16.91 -22.96 -9.79
N ASP A 229 -17.65 -23.79 -10.55
CA ASP A 229 -17.21 -24.30 -11.84
C ASP A 229 -17.02 -23.22 -12.92
N ASP A 230 -17.62 -22.04 -12.70
CA ASP A 230 -17.47 -20.85 -13.54
C ASP A 230 -16.34 -19.89 -13.10
N ASP A 231 -15.44 -20.39 -12.24
CA ASP A 231 -14.32 -19.65 -11.64
C ASP A 231 -14.74 -18.47 -10.72
N GLN A 232 -16.04 -18.27 -10.47
CA GLN A 232 -16.49 -17.24 -9.54
C GLN A 232 -16.37 -17.72 -8.08
N TRP A 233 -16.19 -16.75 -7.17
CA TRP A 233 -16.18 -17.06 -5.74
C TRP A 233 -17.57 -17.39 -5.22
N ASN A 234 -17.70 -18.54 -4.55
CA ASN A 234 -18.86 -18.82 -3.71
C ASN A 234 -18.63 -18.20 -2.34
N PHE A 235 -19.47 -17.23 -1.99
CA PHE A 235 -19.41 -16.54 -0.69
C PHE A 235 -20.35 -17.17 0.35
N MET A 236 -21.21 -18.13 0.00
CA MET A 236 -22.07 -18.81 0.95
C MET A 236 -21.34 -20.04 1.52
N LEU A 237 -20.94 -19.96 2.78
CA LEU A 237 -20.25 -21.04 3.50
C LEU A 237 -21.20 -22.17 3.90
N ASP A 238 -22.41 -21.82 4.34
CA ASP A 238 -23.45 -22.75 4.80
C ASP A 238 -24.79 -22.34 4.19
N ASP A 239 -25.23 -23.14 3.23
CA ASP A 239 -26.50 -22.89 2.51
C ASP A 239 -27.75 -23.15 3.34
N GLU A 240 -27.71 -23.99 4.35
CA GLU A 240 -28.84 -24.29 5.22
C GLU A 240 -29.02 -23.16 6.25
N LYS A 241 -27.96 -22.78 6.93
CA LYS A 241 -27.95 -21.72 7.95
C LYS A 241 -27.85 -20.33 7.34
N LYS A 242 -27.56 -20.23 6.04
CA LYS A 242 -27.36 -18.96 5.32
C LYS A 242 -26.23 -18.12 5.90
N ILE A 243 -25.10 -18.74 6.14
CA ILE A 243 -23.89 -18.07 6.67
C ILE A 243 -22.99 -17.72 5.49
N GLY A 244 -22.74 -16.42 5.33
CA GLY A 244 -21.76 -15.90 4.37
C GLY A 244 -20.33 -15.95 4.94
N TYR A 245 -19.34 -16.14 4.06
CA TYR A 245 -17.93 -16.06 4.38
C TYR A 245 -17.22 -15.21 3.34
N ILE A 246 -16.50 -14.20 3.82
CA ILE A 246 -15.67 -13.33 2.99
C ILE A 246 -14.29 -13.21 3.63
N ARG A 247 -13.25 -13.48 2.86
CA ARG A 247 -11.86 -13.27 3.28
C ARG A 247 -11.30 -12.05 2.56
N LEU A 248 -10.76 -11.10 3.32
CA LEU A 248 -9.98 -9.99 2.79
C LEU A 248 -8.49 -10.30 2.95
N THR A 249 -7.74 -10.31 1.83
CA THR A 249 -6.31 -10.61 1.84
C THR A 249 -5.44 -9.36 2.01
N SER A 250 -5.96 -8.19 1.58
CA SER A 250 -5.35 -6.87 1.78
C SER A 250 -6.39 -5.77 1.59
N PHE A 251 -6.02 -4.52 1.86
CA PHE A 251 -6.87 -3.35 1.65
C PHE A 251 -6.33 -2.52 0.49
N SER A 252 -6.83 -2.78 -0.73
CA SER A 252 -6.53 -2.05 -1.97
C SER A 252 -7.62 -1.04 -2.31
N ARG A 253 -7.47 -0.34 -3.43
CA ARG A 253 -8.50 0.59 -3.93
C ARG A 253 -9.81 -0.09 -4.30
N ALA A 254 -9.75 -1.35 -4.77
CA ALA A 254 -10.92 -2.10 -5.20
C ALA A 254 -11.63 -2.84 -4.05
N THR A 255 -10.94 -3.10 -2.92
CA THR A 255 -11.44 -3.99 -1.85
C THR A 255 -12.83 -3.59 -1.33
N ALA A 256 -13.09 -2.32 -1.11
CA ALA A 256 -14.38 -1.89 -0.57
C ALA A 256 -15.53 -2.10 -1.58
N SER A 257 -15.32 -1.79 -2.86
CA SER A 257 -16.31 -2.01 -3.93
C SER A 257 -16.58 -3.49 -4.17
N ASP A 258 -15.54 -4.31 -4.17
CA ASP A 258 -15.66 -5.75 -4.38
C ASP A 258 -16.36 -6.42 -3.20
N LEU A 259 -16.04 -5.98 -1.97
CA LEU A 259 -16.73 -6.42 -0.76
C LEU A 259 -18.22 -6.04 -0.81
N GLU A 260 -18.54 -4.83 -1.23
CA GLU A 260 -19.93 -4.39 -1.38
C GLU A 260 -20.68 -5.26 -2.39
N GLY A 261 -20.02 -5.62 -3.51
CA GLY A 261 -20.56 -6.53 -4.52
C GLY A 261 -20.86 -7.92 -3.94
N ALA A 262 -19.92 -8.51 -3.19
CA ALA A 262 -20.06 -9.78 -2.52
C ALA A 262 -21.22 -9.76 -1.48
N LEU A 263 -21.31 -8.70 -0.68
CA LEU A 263 -22.38 -8.51 0.30
C LEU A 263 -23.75 -8.39 -0.35
N LYS A 264 -23.87 -7.65 -1.47
CA LYS A 264 -25.12 -7.56 -2.24
C LYS A 264 -25.55 -8.93 -2.79
N SER A 265 -24.59 -9.73 -3.27
CA SER A 265 -24.82 -11.11 -3.71
C SER A 265 -25.32 -12.00 -2.59
N LEU A 266 -24.63 -12.01 -1.45
CA LEU A 266 -25.03 -12.77 -0.27
C LEU A 266 -26.42 -12.36 0.27
N LYS A 267 -26.72 -11.05 0.27
CA LYS A 267 -28.02 -10.54 0.68
C LYS A 267 -29.14 -11.05 -0.23
N LYS A 268 -28.91 -11.09 -1.56
CA LYS A 268 -29.88 -11.68 -2.52
C LYS A 268 -30.11 -13.17 -2.29
N GLN A 269 -29.08 -13.89 -1.81
CA GLN A 269 -29.15 -15.31 -1.48
C GLN A 269 -29.79 -15.58 -0.09
N GLY A 270 -30.18 -14.53 0.64
CA GLY A 270 -30.84 -14.62 1.93
C GLY A 270 -29.91 -14.83 3.10
N MET A 271 -28.67 -14.31 3.05
CA MET A 271 -27.68 -14.37 4.11
C MET A 271 -28.26 -13.93 5.46
N LYS A 272 -28.05 -14.73 6.50
CA LYS A 272 -28.49 -14.51 7.87
C LYS A 272 -27.35 -14.24 8.86
N GLY A 273 -26.11 -14.46 8.49
CA GLY A 273 -24.91 -14.19 9.27
C GLY A 273 -23.69 -14.09 8.40
N LEU A 274 -22.62 -13.40 8.86
CA LEU A 274 -21.40 -13.19 8.10
C LEU A 274 -20.17 -13.51 8.94
N VAL A 275 -19.23 -14.23 8.35
CA VAL A 275 -17.86 -14.37 8.82
C VAL A 275 -16.96 -13.54 7.91
N LEU A 276 -16.31 -12.50 8.45
CA LEU A 276 -15.30 -11.70 7.78
C LEU A 276 -13.92 -12.17 8.25
N ASP A 277 -13.13 -12.74 7.35
CA ASP A 277 -11.81 -13.28 7.68
C ASP A 277 -10.70 -12.31 7.31
N LEU A 278 -10.01 -11.79 8.33
CA LEU A 278 -8.86 -10.91 8.22
C LEU A 278 -7.56 -11.59 8.63
N ARG A 279 -7.55 -12.90 8.79
CA ARG A 279 -6.33 -13.65 9.13
C ARG A 279 -5.31 -13.56 7.99
N PHE A 280 -4.04 -13.34 8.35
CA PHE A 280 -2.92 -13.13 7.40
C PHE A 280 -3.07 -11.88 6.52
N ASN A 281 -3.95 -10.94 6.86
CA ASN A 281 -4.11 -9.67 6.16
C ASN A 281 -3.19 -8.61 6.81
N PRO A 282 -2.11 -8.18 6.15
CA PRO A 282 -1.15 -7.24 6.72
C PRO A 282 -1.67 -5.78 6.76
N GLY A 283 -2.88 -5.56 6.25
CA GLY A 283 -3.46 -4.23 6.12
C GLY A 283 -3.46 -3.73 4.68
N GLY A 284 -3.21 -2.45 4.51
CA GLY A 284 -3.22 -1.75 3.22
C GLY A 284 -3.66 -0.30 3.38
N LEU A 285 -4.43 0.23 2.44
CA LEU A 285 -4.86 1.62 2.40
C LEU A 285 -5.79 1.98 3.57
N LEU A 286 -5.45 3.05 4.30
CA LEU A 286 -6.31 3.63 5.33
C LEU A 286 -7.71 3.96 4.80
N LYS A 287 -7.77 4.56 3.60
CA LYS A 287 -9.04 4.90 2.94
C LYS A 287 -9.90 3.66 2.73
N SER A 288 -9.32 2.56 2.24
CA SER A 288 -10.04 1.30 2.03
C SER A 288 -10.54 0.69 3.35
N ALA A 289 -9.74 0.76 4.43
CA ALA A 289 -10.18 0.30 5.76
C ALA A 289 -11.39 1.11 6.26
N ILE A 290 -11.37 2.43 6.06
CA ILE A 290 -12.48 3.32 6.42
C ILE A 290 -13.74 2.94 5.61
N GLU A 291 -13.61 2.78 4.29
CA GLU A 291 -14.72 2.42 3.41
C GLU A 291 -15.29 1.03 3.76
N VAL A 292 -14.43 0.05 4.06
CA VAL A 292 -14.86 -1.28 4.52
C VAL A 292 -15.60 -1.22 5.85
N ALA A 293 -15.10 -0.45 6.82
CA ALA A 293 -15.79 -0.28 8.10
C ALA A 293 -17.13 0.44 7.94
N ASP A 294 -17.20 1.44 7.07
CA ASP A 294 -18.41 2.22 6.76
C ASP A 294 -19.53 1.35 6.17
N LEU A 295 -19.19 0.22 5.49
CA LEU A 295 -20.18 -0.75 5.03
C LEU A 295 -20.95 -1.44 6.15
N PHE A 296 -20.43 -1.46 7.37
CA PHE A 296 -21.00 -2.22 8.49
C PHE A 296 -21.44 -1.37 9.69
N VAL A 297 -21.00 -0.12 9.76
CA VAL A 297 -21.29 0.81 10.87
C VAL A 297 -22.06 2.00 10.34
N ALA A 298 -23.24 2.26 10.90
CA ALA A 298 -24.14 3.30 10.41
C ALA A 298 -23.85 4.70 10.97
N ASP A 299 -23.21 4.79 12.15
CA ASP A 299 -22.95 6.03 12.85
C ASP A 299 -21.79 5.89 13.83
N GLY A 300 -21.17 7.01 14.18
CA GLY A 300 -20.06 7.07 15.11
C GLY A 300 -18.68 7.05 14.45
N ARG A 301 -17.65 7.05 15.28
CA ARG A 301 -16.25 7.16 14.82
C ARG A 301 -15.74 5.81 14.30
N ILE A 302 -15.19 5.81 13.08
CA ILE A 302 -14.46 4.65 12.52
C ILE A 302 -13.02 4.66 13.02
N VAL A 303 -12.33 5.79 12.86
CA VAL A 303 -10.92 5.96 13.22
C VAL A 303 -10.62 7.43 13.41
N SER A 304 -9.59 7.78 14.19
CA SER A 304 -8.98 9.10 14.18
C SER A 304 -7.46 9.01 14.09
N THR A 305 -6.86 10.00 13.46
CA THR A 305 -5.41 10.16 13.40
C THR A 305 -5.00 11.43 14.13
N LYS A 306 -3.92 11.36 14.91
CA LYS A 306 -3.37 12.51 15.64
C LYS A 306 -1.85 12.42 15.59
N GLY A 307 -1.19 13.51 15.24
CA GLY A 307 0.26 13.62 15.26
C GLY A 307 0.75 14.67 16.26
N ARG A 308 2.06 14.76 16.43
CA ARG A 308 2.70 15.72 17.34
C ARG A 308 2.36 17.17 16.99
N ASN A 309 2.37 17.50 15.67
CA ASN A 309 2.17 18.84 15.14
C ASN A 309 0.92 18.91 14.24
N THR A 310 0.00 17.96 14.38
CA THR A 310 -1.25 17.92 13.62
C THR A 310 -2.42 17.71 14.56
N GLU A 311 -3.51 18.43 14.31
CA GLU A 311 -4.76 18.23 15.04
C GLU A 311 -5.33 16.82 14.79
N GLU A 312 -6.15 16.37 15.74
CA GLU A 312 -6.89 15.13 15.58
C GLU A 312 -7.85 15.21 14.39
N ARG A 313 -7.79 14.21 13.51
CA ARG A 313 -8.67 14.09 12.34
C ARG A 313 -9.57 12.86 12.52
N PRO A 314 -10.77 13.01 13.06
CA PRO A 314 -11.73 11.93 13.17
C PRO A 314 -12.39 11.66 11.82
N VAL A 315 -12.64 10.37 11.54
CA VAL A 315 -13.45 9.92 10.42
C VAL A 315 -14.64 9.15 11.00
N ASN A 316 -15.84 9.57 10.65
CA ASN A 316 -17.08 8.99 11.13
C ASN A 316 -17.78 8.18 10.05
N ALA A 317 -18.53 7.20 10.46
CA ALA A 317 -19.38 6.37 9.61
C ALA A 317 -20.56 7.16 9.03
N ARG A 318 -21.08 6.66 7.91
CA ARG A 318 -22.24 7.23 7.20
C ARG A 318 -23.28 6.16 6.98
N LYS A 319 -24.53 6.45 7.34
CA LYS A 319 -25.63 5.49 7.25
C LYS A 319 -25.98 4.97 5.84
N PRO A 320 -25.91 5.77 4.74
CA PRO A 320 -26.29 5.29 3.43
C PRO A 320 -25.41 4.13 2.94
N GLY A 321 -26.04 2.98 2.60
CA GLY A 321 -25.32 1.80 2.10
C GLY A 321 -24.87 0.81 3.16
N THR A 322 -25.13 1.05 4.43
CA THR A 322 -24.72 0.15 5.53
C THR A 322 -25.46 -1.19 5.50
N PHE A 323 -24.70 -2.27 5.66
CA PHE A 323 -25.22 -3.63 5.76
C PHE A 323 -25.47 -4.00 7.22
N GLU A 324 -26.73 -3.97 7.62
CA GLU A 324 -27.20 -4.26 8.99
C GLU A 324 -28.18 -5.45 9.02
N GLY A 325 -28.58 -5.86 10.23
CA GLY A 325 -29.66 -6.81 10.47
C GLY A 325 -29.24 -8.29 10.48
N PHE A 326 -27.93 -8.57 10.54
CA PHE A 326 -27.41 -9.93 10.72
C PHE A 326 -26.24 -9.95 11.71
N PRO A 327 -26.03 -11.05 12.47
CA PRO A 327 -24.84 -11.23 13.29
C PRO A 327 -23.58 -11.36 12.45
N MET A 328 -22.46 -10.91 13.02
CA MET A 328 -21.17 -10.90 12.32
C MET A 328 -20.04 -11.34 13.25
N ALA A 329 -19.13 -12.15 12.72
CA ALA A 329 -17.87 -12.50 13.35
C ALA A 329 -16.71 -12.05 12.46
N VAL A 330 -15.65 -11.51 13.10
CA VAL A 330 -14.38 -11.15 12.42
C VAL A 330 -13.30 -12.10 12.91
N LEU A 331 -12.66 -12.80 11.98
CA LEU A 331 -11.52 -13.68 12.29
C LEU A 331 -10.21 -12.91 12.14
N VAL A 332 -9.37 -12.99 13.16
CA VAL A 332 -8.04 -12.33 13.18
C VAL A 332 -6.95 -13.27 13.67
N ASN A 333 -5.70 -13.00 13.33
CA ASN A 333 -4.54 -13.67 13.90
C ASN A 333 -3.36 -12.69 14.08
N ARG A 334 -2.22 -13.18 14.55
CA ARG A 334 -1.01 -12.39 14.77
C ARG A 334 -0.45 -11.67 13.53
N TYR A 335 -0.90 -12.04 12.33
CA TYR A 335 -0.52 -11.41 11.06
C TYR A 335 -1.58 -10.43 10.55
N SER A 336 -2.70 -10.28 11.27
CA SER A 336 -3.67 -9.21 11.01
C SER A 336 -3.09 -7.90 11.54
N ALA A 337 -2.86 -6.92 10.66
CA ALA A 337 -2.14 -5.70 11.02
C ALA A 337 -2.75 -4.44 10.39
N SER A 338 -2.47 -3.27 10.97
CA SER A 338 -2.76 -1.95 10.39
C SER A 338 -4.25 -1.78 10.01
N ALA A 339 -4.61 -1.67 8.71
CA ALA A 339 -5.98 -1.55 8.22
C ALA A 339 -6.91 -2.65 8.74
N SER A 340 -6.42 -3.89 8.88
CA SER A 340 -7.17 -4.99 9.49
C SER A 340 -7.51 -4.71 10.96
N GLU A 341 -6.60 -4.06 11.68
CA GLU A 341 -6.81 -3.68 13.08
C GLU A 341 -7.80 -2.54 13.21
N ILE A 342 -7.77 -1.57 12.28
CA ILE A 342 -8.76 -0.49 12.21
C ILE A 342 -10.16 -1.07 12.02
N VAL A 343 -10.35 -1.97 11.06
CA VAL A 343 -11.66 -2.58 10.79
C VAL A 343 -12.12 -3.44 11.96
N SER A 344 -11.27 -4.33 12.49
CA SER A 344 -11.64 -5.22 13.58
C SER A 344 -11.95 -4.46 14.88
N ALA A 345 -11.14 -3.45 15.22
CA ALA A 345 -11.37 -2.61 16.40
C ALA A 345 -12.66 -1.77 16.25
N CYS A 346 -12.86 -1.13 15.10
CA CYS A 346 -14.08 -0.36 14.82
C CYS A 346 -15.34 -1.25 14.97
N LEU A 347 -15.37 -2.43 14.35
CA LEU A 347 -16.50 -3.33 14.42
C LEU A 347 -16.74 -3.88 15.84
N GLN A 348 -15.67 -4.09 16.61
CA GLN A 348 -15.73 -4.51 18.01
C GLN A 348 -16.28 -3.40 18.91
N ASP A 349 -15.74 -2.19 18.81
CA ASP A 349 -16.11 -1.05 19.65
C ASP A 349 -17.59 -0.64 19.44
N HIS A 350 -18.04 -0.69 18.19
CA HIS A 350 -19.45 -0.48 17.84
C HIS A 350 -20.35 -1.67 18.17
N LYS A 351 -19.83 -2.76 18.74
CA LYS A 351 -20.56 -4.00 19.01
C LYS A 351 -21.25 -4.57 17.76
N ARG A 352 -20.68 -4.25 16.58
CA ARG A 352 -21.22 -4.71 15.29
C ARG A 352 -20.85 -6.17 15.03
N ALA A 353 -19.67 -6.58 15.51
CA ALA A 353 -19.17 -7.94 15.35
C ALA A 353 -18.48 -8.44 16.61
N ILE A 354 -18.41 -9.75 16.76
CA ILE A 354 -17.48 -10.41 17.69
C ILE A 354 -16.15 -10.63 16.97
N VAL A 355 -15.04 -10.32 17.63
CA VAL A 355 -13.70 -10.60 17.11
C VAL A 355 -13.21 -11.92 17.69
N VAL A 356 -12.77 -12.85 16.85
CA VAL A 356 -12.37 -14.21 17.22
C VAL A 356 -10.99 -14.52 16.65
N GLY A 357 -10.13 -15.10 17.46
CA GLY A 357 -8.81 -15.55 17.02
C GLY A 357 -7.69 -15.18 17.97
N GLU A 358 -6.50 -14.91 17.42
CA GLU A 358 -5.31 -14.54 18.17
C GLU A 358 -5.19 -13.01 18.27
N ARG A 359 -4.36 -12.54 19.21
CA ARG A 359 -3.96 -11.12 19.27
C ARG A 359 -3.34 -10.69 17.94
N THR A 360 -3.77 -9.54 17.42
CA THR A 360 -3.27 -8.93 16.19
C THR A 360 -1.87 -8.34 16.36
N TRP A 361 -1.29 -7.83 15.30
CA TRP A 361 0.08 -7.33 15.27
C TRP A 361 0.37 -6.21 16.27
N GLY A 362 -0.53 -5.22 16.37
CA GLY A 362 -0.40 -4.07 17.29
C GLY A 362 0.19 -2.82 16.65
N LYS A 363 -0.02 -2.59 15.33
CA LYS A 363 0.43 -1.38 14.66
C LYS A 363 -0.54 -0.23 14.87
N GLY A 364 -0.18 0.72 15.72
CA GLY A 364 -0.97 1.92 16.04
C GLY A 364 -0.58 3.19 15.29
N SER A 365 0.33 3.12 14.30
CA SER A 365 0.80 4.26 13.51
C SER A 365 0.31 4.18 12.06
N VAL A 366 0.08 5.36 11.48
CA VAL A 366 -0.36 5.56 10.09
C VAL A 366 0.58 6.53 9.39
#